data_a9aef09984a9fd17c5ee94bc3f7bc263
#
_entry.id   a9aef09984a9fd17c5ee94bc3f7bc263
#
_cell.length_a   1.000
_cell.length_b   1.000
_cell.length_c   1.000
_cell.angle_alpha   90.00
_cell.angle_beta   90.00
_cell.angle_gamma   90.00
#
_symmetry.space_group_name_H-M   'P 1'
#
loop_
_entity.id
_entity.type
_entity.pdbx_description
1 polymer ?
#
loop_
_entity_poly.entity_id
_entity_poly.type
_entity_poly.pdbx_seq_one_letter_code
_entity_poly.pdbx_strand_id
1 'polypeptide(L)'
;NAIASTLRGNDDEELGKQTLNALLYEGHPYGATDMGSEQGLAAITLDDVRAFHGQRYTRDRVLVGVAGGYPDGFLERVERDLVGALPAGEGEAAGRTLPPPRALEGIEMLLVQKDAIATAISIGFPIDVTRADDDFYPLMVANSYFGEHRTFNGRLMNQMRGLRGLNYGDYAYIENFIQDGQSTFPVPNTPRRQQFFSIWIRPVPHHNAAFALRQAVRELALLVEHGLSPDDFEATREYLVNYSKLYVQTTSRRLGYAMDSRFYGTGFFIDEIRTRLESMTVDDVNAAIRRHLQADNLAVAIVTRDAEAFRDELLSGEPSAVTYNTEVGEAILAEDEEIKLYPLAINADRVRVVQVAEMFVEVS
;
A
#
# COMPACT_ATOMS: atom_id res chain seq x y z
N ASN A 1 12.41 -21.16 1.29
CA ASN A 1 11.10 -21.86 1.26
C ASN A 1 9.92 -20.86 1.24
N ALA A 2 9.93 -19.78 2.05
CA ALA A 2 8.81 -18.83 2.09
C ALA A 2 8.52 -18.18 0.71
N ILE A 3 9.54 -17.76 -0.03
CA ILE A 3 9.38 -17.22 -1.38
C ILE A 3 8.70 -18.23 -2.30
N ALA A 4 9.21 -19.45 -2.37
CA ALA A 4 8.72 -20.47 -3.29
C ALA A 4 7.33 -21.01 -2.89
N SER A 5 7.10 -21.31 -1.60
CA SER A 5 5.89 -21.97 -1.16
C SER A 5 4.75 -21.00 -0.80
N THR A 6 5.04 -19.87 -0.20
CA THR A 6 4.00 -18.91 0.22
C THR A 6 3.78 -17.88 -0.87
N LEU A 7 4.79 -17.08 -1.18
CA LEU A 7 4.62 -15.95 -2.08
C LEU A 7 4.30 -16.40 -3.52
N ARG A 8 5.12 -17.26 -4.12
CA ARG A 8 4.86 -17.75 -5.48
C ARG A 8 3.78 -18.82 -5.54
N GLY A 9 3.64 -19.64 -4.50
CA GLY A 9 2.75 -20.81 -4.50
C GLY A 9 1.31 -20.49 -4.15
N ASN A 10 1.06 -19.84 -3.02
CA ASN A 10 -0.22 -19.87 -2.36
C ASN A 10 -0.91 -18.51 -2.19
N ASP A 11 -0.23 -17.39 -2.46
CA ASP A 11 -0.77 -16.06 -2.20
C ASP A 11 -0.61 -15.12 -3.41
N ASP A 12 -1.59 -15.16 -4.30
CA ASP A 12 -1.61 -14.35 -5.52
C ASP A 12 -1.76 -12.85 -5.21
N GLU A 13 -2.47 -12.53 -4.13
CA GLU A 13 -2.69 -11.16 -3.70
C GLU A 13 -1.40 -10.56 -3.13
N GLU A 14 -0.70 -11.28 -2.25
CA GLU A 14 0.57 -10.83 -1.70
C GLU A 14 1.67 -10.79 -2.77
N LEU A 15 1.68 -11.75 -3.69
CA LEU A 15 2.58 -11.72 -4.84
C LEU A 15 2.38 -10.45 -5.68
N GLY A 16 1.13 -10.07 -5.94
CA GLY A 16 0.80 -8.83 -6.65
C GLY A 16 1.29 -7.57 -5.93
N LYS A 17 1.13 -7.49 -4.60
CA LYS A 17 1.61 -6.37 -3.77
C LYS A 17 3.13 -6.25 -3.77
N GLN A 18 3.84 -7.36 -3.61
CA GLN A 18 5.30 -7.39 -3.64
C GLN A 18 5.84 -7.06 -5.04
N THR A 19 5.15 -7.52 -6.08
CA THR A 19 5.46 -7.16 -7.48
C THR A 19 5.26 -5.67 -7.73
N LEU A 20 4.17 -5.07 -7.22
CA LEU A 20 3.95 -3.64 -7.31
C LEU A 20 5.07 -2.87 -6.61
N ASN A 21 5.44 -3.28 -5.39
CA ASN A 21 6.51 -2.62 -4.64
C ASN A 21 7.86 -2.69 -5.40
N ALA A 22 8.20 -3.84 -5.99
CA ALA A 22 9.40 -4.00 -6.81
C ALA A 22 9.37 -3.09 -8.06
N LEU A 23 8.22 -2.94 -8.71
CA LEU A 23 8.05 -2.09 -9.87
C LEU A 23 8.15 -0.59 -9.53
N LEU A 24 7.50 -0.15 -8.45
CA LEU A 24 7.53 1.24 -7.96
C LEU A 24 8.92 1.69 -7.56
N TYR A 25 9.66 0.78 -6.93
CA TYR A 25 10.94 1.06 -6.30
C TYR A 25 12.12 0.36 -7.00
N GLU A 26 12.02 0.14 -8.31
CA GLU A 26 13.11 -0.42 -9.10
C GLU A 26 14.39 0.42 -8.94
N GLY A 27 15.49 -0.21 -8.47
CA GLY A 27 16.74 0.48 -8.12
C GLY A 27 16.75 1.27 -6.81
N HIS A 28 15.64 1.31 -6.08
CA HIS A 28 15.53 1.97 -4.78
C HIS A 28 15.60 0.94 -3.64
N PRO A 29 16.13 1.29 -2.44
CA PRO A 29 16.22 0.36 -1.31
C PRO A 29 14.89 -0.28 -0.87
N TYR A 30 13.76 0.35 -1.14
CA TYR A 30 12.43 -0.19 -0.83
C TYR A 30 11.89 -1.16 -1.91
N GLY A 31 12.59 -1.37 -3.02
CA GLY A 31 12.20 -2.33 -4.06
C GLY A 31 12.42 -3.79 -3.68
N ALA A 32 13.30 -4.06 -2.72
CA ALA A 32 13.50 -5.42 -2.23
C ALA A 32 12.30 -5.92 -1.41
N THR A 33 11.91 -7.17 -1.64
CA THR A 33 10.90 -7.82 -0.79
C THR A 33 11.44 -8.07 0.61
N ASP A 34 10.57 -8.04 1.61
CA ASP A 34 10.92 -8.34 3.00
C ASP A 34 11.47 -9.77 3.17
N MET A 35 11.15 -10.66 2.25
CA MET A 35 11.65 -12.04 2.24
C MET A 35 13.05 -12.17 1.63
N GLY A 36 13.58 -11.11 1.00
CA GLY A 36 14.81 -11.15 0.23
C GLY A 36 14.65 -11.82 -1.14
N SER A 37 15.77 -12.16 -1.79
CA SER A 37 15.80 -12.93 -3.01
C SER A 37 16.41 -14.32 -2.79
N GLU A 38 16.12 -15.28 -3.67
CA GLU A 38 16.67 -16.63 -3.53
C GLU A 38 18.21 -16.63 -3.60
N GLN A 39 18.79 -15.90 -4.54
CA GLN A 39 20.24 -15.79 -4.67
C GLN A 39 20.86 -15.05 -3.49
N GLY A 40 20.26 -13.93 -3.07
CA GLY A 40 20.70 -13.17 -1.90
C GLY A 40 20.73 -14.03 -0.63
N LEU A 41 19.63 -14.74 -0.37
CA LEU A 41 19.55 -15.64 0.80
C LEU A 41 20.54 -16.81 0.74
N ALA A 42 20.80 -17.35 -0.45
CA ALA A 42 21.79 -18.42 -0.64
C ALA A 42 23.24 -17.92 -0.43
N ALA A 43 23.51 -16.65 -0.68
CA ALA A 43 24.84 -16.06 -0.55
C ALA A 43 25.18 -15.60 0.89
N ILE A 44 24.15 -15.30 1.72
CA ILE A 44 24.36 -14.80 3.09
C ILE A 44 25.04 -15.85 3.97
N THR A 45 26.14 -15.46 4.60
CA THR A 45 26.86 -16.26 5.59
C THR A 45 26.58 -15.77 7.03
N LEU A 46 26.95 -16.59 8.02
CA LEU A 46 26.87 -16.18 9.43
C LEU A 46 27.76 -14.95 9.73
N ASP A 47 28.88 -14.82 9.04
CA ASP A 47 29.79 -13.68 9.25
C ASP A 47 29.19 -12.39 8.65
N ASP A 48 28.45 -12.45 7.55
CA ASP A 48 27.68 -11.32 7.02
C ASP A 48 26.61 -10.86 8.01
N VAL A 49 25.88 -11.80 8.63
CA VAL A 49 24.89 -11.48 9.68
C VAL A 49 25.54 -10.81 10.89
N ARG A 50 26.69 -11.32 11.35
CA ARG A 50 27.45 -10.72 12.46
C ARG A 50 27.96 -9.33 12.11
N ALA A 51 28.51 -9.15 10.91
CA ALA A 51 28.99 -7.87 10.44
C ALA A 51 27.84 -6.85 10.34
N PHE A 52 26.70 -7.24 9.75
CA PHE A 52 25.51 -6.41 9.67
C PHE A 52 24.99 -6.00 11.05
N HIS A 53 24.88 -6.96 11.98
CA HIS A 53 24.47 -6.69 13.36
C HIS A 53 25.40 -5.69 14.04
N GLY A 54 26.71 -5.92 13.97
CA GLY A 54 27.72 -5.04 14.60
C GLY A 54 27.73 -3.61 14.03
N GLN A 55 27.39 -3.46 12.74
CA GLN A 55 27.38 -2.15 12.06
C GLN A 55 26.06 -1.40 12.21
N ARG A 56 24.94 -2.11 12.32
CA ARG A 56 23.61 -1.52 12.26
C ARG A 56 22.89 -1.43 13.61
N TYR A 57 23.15 -2.38 14.50
CA TYR A 57 22.53 -2.40 15.83
C TYR A 57 23.49 -1.70 16.83
N THR A 58 23.52 -0.38 16.76
CA THR A 58 24.38 0.47 17.60
C THR A 58 23.55 1.38 18.49
N ARG A 59 24.12 1.89 19.59
CA ARG A 59 23.39 2.70 20.60
C ARG A 59 22.78 3.97 20.00
N ASP A 60 23.47 4.57 19.03
CA ASP A 60 23.04 5.79 18.34
C ASP A 60 21.88 5.55 17.33
N ARG A 61 21.53 4.29 17.06
CA ARG A 61 20.50 3.90 16.08
C ARG A 61 19.31 3.15 16.68
N VAL A 62 19.34 2.90 17.99
CA VAL A 62 18.30 2.14 18.68
C VAL A 62 17.37 3.07 19.43
N LEU A 63 16.08 2.92 19.19
CA LEU A 63 15.02 3.47 20.00
C LEU A 63 14.33 2.32 20.73
N VAL A 64 14.33 2.35 22.06
CA VAL A 64 13.65 1.35 22.89
C VAL A 64 12.37 1.93 23.46
N GLY A 65 11.24 1.32 23.12
CA GLY A 65 9.96 1.66 23.70
C GLY A 65 9.54 0.64 24.77
N VAL A 66 9.10 1.11 25.92
CA VAL A 66 8.60 0.27 27.02
C VAL A 66 7.24 0.77 27.47
N ALA A 67 6.27 -0.14 27.57
CA ALA A 67 4.94 0.19 28.04
C ALA A 67 4.33 -1.00 28.82
N GLY A 68 3.47 -0.69 29.77
CA GLY A 68 2.81 -1.67 30.67
C GLY A 68 3.26 -1.53 32.10
N GLY A 69 2.88 -2.48 32.94
CA GLY A 69 3.31 -2.54 34.33
C GLY A 69 4.69 -3.18 34.45
N TYR A 70 5.69 -2.44 34.85
CA TYR A 70 7.04 -2.95 35.09
C TYR A 70 7.54 -2.51 36.48
N PRO A 71 8.42 -3.30 37.13
CA PRO A 71 8.91 -3.01 38.48
C PRO A 71 9.91 -1.85 38.48
N ASP A 72 10.13 -1.28 39.67
CA ASP A 72 11.16 -0.28 39.89
C ASP A 72 12.53 -0.80 39.46
N GLY A 73 13.35 0.09 38.87
CA GLY A 73 14.68 -0.28 38.36
C GLY A 73 14.69 -1.05 37.04
N PHE A 74 13.51 -1.30 36.41
CA PHE A 74 13.45 -2.03 35.14
C PHE A 74 14.08 -1.25 34.00
N LEU A 75 13.84 0.06 33.91
CA LEU A 75 14.38 0.89 32.83
C LEU A 75 15.90 0.99 32.91
N GLU A 76 16.45 1.11 34.11
CA GLU A 76 17.91 1.10 34.34
C GLU A 76 18.52 -0.25 33.93
N ARG A 77 17.80 -1.36 34.12
CA ARG A 77 18.22 -2.66 33.62
C ARG A 77 18.21 -2.72 32.11
N VAL A 78 17.15 -2.23 31.46
CA VAL A 78 17.08 -2.16 29.98
C VAL A 78 18.23 -1.33 29.41
N GLU A 79 18.48 -0.17 30.00
CA GLU A 79 19.60 0.67 29.59
C GLU A 79 20.95 -0.03 29.74
N ARG A 80 21.22 -0.63 30.89
CA ARG A 80 22.48 -1.29 31.17
C ARG A 80 22.67 -2.59 30.39
N ASP A 81 21.66 -3.47 30.41
CA ASP A 81 21.79 -4.87 29.95
C ASP A 81 21.49 -5.02 28.45
N LEU A 82 20.62 -4.16 27.87
CA LEU A 82 20.27 -4.18 26.47
C LEU A 82 21.03 -3.09 25.69
N VAL A 83 20.78 -1.83 26.01
CA VAL A 83 21.37 -0.72 25.25
C VAL A 83 22.88 -0.66 25.48
N GLY A 84 23.33 -0.83 26.73
CA GLY A 84 24.75 -0.86 27.11
C GLY A 84 25.55 -1.99 26.47
N ALA A 85 24.90 -3.11 26.12
CA ALA A 85 25.54 -4.23 25.42
C ALA A 85 25.79 -3.98 23.93
N LEU A 86 25.12 -2.98 23.33
CA LEU A 86 25.30 -2.63 21.92
C LEU A 86 26.61 -1.84 21.70
N PRO A 87 27.23 -1.96 20.51
CA PRO A 87 28.34 -1.10 20.12
C PRO A 87 27.98 0.39 20.22
N ALA A 88 28.96 1.25 20.48
CA ALA A 88 28.73 2.70 20.66
C ALA A 88 28.10 3.36 19.40
N GLY A 89 28.46 2.88 18.23
CA GLY A 89 28.17 3.55 16.96
C GLY A 89 29.23 4.58 16.57
N GLU A 90 29.12 5.14 15.40
CA GLU A 90 30.06 6.13 14.84
C GLU A 90 29.56 7.59 15.03
N GLY A 91 28.59 7.81 15.91
CA GLY A 91 27.92 9.10 16.11
C GLY A 91 26.56 9.19 15.43
N GLU A 92 25.96 10.38 15.42
CA GLU A 92 24.63 10.57 14.80
C GLU A 92 24.57 9.87 13.44
N ALA A 93 23.69 8.89 13.35
CA ALA A 93 23.46 8.22 12.08
C ALA A 93 23.04 9.31 11.09
N ALA A 94 23.99 9.77 10.28
CA ALA A 94 23.67 10.64 9.16
C ALA A 94 22.50 9.96 8.44
N GLY A 95 21.34 10.60 8.51
CA GLY A 95 20.12 10.01 7.97
C GLY A 95 20.45 9.60 6.54
N ARG A 96 20.34 8.30 6.23
CA ARG A 96 20.61 7.82 4.88
C ARG A 96 19.64 8.55 3.97
N THR A 97 20.15 9.43 3.12
CA THR A 97 19.35 10.06 2.09
C THR A 97 18.93 8.97 1.13
N LEU A 98 17.63 8.73 1.04
CA LEU A 98 17.10 7.81 0.05
C LEU A 98 17.12 8.51 -1.32
N PRO A 99 17.47 7.81 -2.40
CA PRO A 99 17.21 8.36 -3.73
C PRO A 99 15.70 8.56 -3.92
N PRO A 100 15.25 9.49 -4.76
CA PRO A 100 13.84 9.55 -5.12
C PRO A 100 13.45 8.26 -5.87
N PRO A 101 12.20 7.79 -5.76
CA PRO A 101 11.67 6.78 -6.65
C PRO A 101 11.77 7.23 -8.11
N ARG A 102 11.86 6.30 -9.04
CA ARG A 102 11.84 6.63 -10.46
C ARG A 102 10.48 7.24 -10.86
N ALA A 103 10.50 8.12 -11.83
CA ALA A 103 9.27 8.63 -12.43
C ALA A 103 8.58 7.52 -13.26
N LEU A 104 7.26 7.51 -13.23
CA LEU A 104 6.43 6.68 -14.10
C LEU A 104 6.02 7.48 -15.34
N GLU A 105 5.91 6.81 -16.49
CA GLU A 105 5.52 7.42 -17.76
C GLU A 105 4.31 6.67 -18.35
N GLY A 106 3.12 7.18 -18.10
CA GLY A 106 1.87 6.49 -18.40
C GLY A 106 1.62 5.31 -17.45
N ILE A 107 0.80 4.38 -17.87
CA ILE A 107 0.54 3.14 -17.12
C ILE A 107 1.58 2.10 -17.51
N GLU A 108 2.47 1.77 -16.57
CA GLU A 108 3.49 0.74 -16.71
C GLU A 108 3.02 -0.55 -16.04
N MET A 109 3.25 -1.71 -16.66
CA MET A 109 2.69 -2.97 -16.18
C MET A 109 3.73 -4.07 -16.05
N LEU A 110 3.61 -4.84 -14.97
CA LEU A 110 4.30 -6.11 -14.79
C LEU A 110 3.27 -7.23 -14.57
N LEU A 111 3.13 -8.09 -15.57
CA LEU A 111 2.20 -9.21 -15.53
C LEU A 111 2.95 -10.48 -15.15
N VAL A 112 2.54 -11.11 -14.07
CA VAL A 112 3.12 -12.38 -13.60
C VAL A 112 2.26 -13.53 -14.08
N GLN A 113 2.85 -14.34 -14.98
CA GLN A 113 2.27 -15.58 -15.49
C GLN A 113 2.29 -16.65 -14.41
N LYS A 114 1.13 -17.04 -13.91
CA LYS A 114 0.97 -18.07 -12.88
C LYS A 114 -0.33 -18.84 -13.12
N ASP A 115 -0.38 -20.13 -12.80
CA ASP A 115 -1.63 -20.91 -12.80
C ASP A 115 -2.53 -20.51 -11.63
N ALA A 116 -2.98 -19.25 -11.65
CA ALA A 116 -3.87 -18.67 -10.67
C ALA A 116 -5.34 -19.02 -10.98
N ILE A 117 -6.16 -19.10 -9.94
CA ILE A 117 -7.63 -19.38 -10.08
C ILE A 117 -8.36 -18.12 -10.56
N ALA A 118 -7.85 -16.95 -10.20
CA ALA A 118 -8.41 -15.64 -10.50
C ALA A 118 -7.27 -14.63 -10.69
N THR A 119 -7.57 -13.44 -11.23
CA THR A 119 -6.59 -12.39 -11.44
C THR A 119 -6.53 -11.45 -10.24
N ALA A 120 -5.35 -11.28 -9.66
CA ALA A 120 -5.08 -10.26 -8.64
C ALA A 120 -4.42 -9.03 -9.29
N ILE A 121 -4.85 -7.83 -8.90
CA ILE A 121 -4.35 -6.57 -9.48
C ILE A 121 -3.96 -5.63 -8.35
N SER A 122 -2.76 -5.07 -8.43
CA SER A 122 -2.26 -4.02 -7.53
C SER A 122 -1.81 -2.83 -8.36
N ILE A 123 -2.30 -1.63 -8.01
CA ILE A 123 -2.03 -0.38 -8.73
C ILE A 123 -1.38 0.59 -7.76
N GLY A 124 -0.47 1.45 -8.20
CA GLY A 124 0.07 2.48 -7.33
C GLY A 124 1.04 3.44 -8.01
N PHE A 125 1.44 4.44 -7.24
CA PHE A 125 2.48 5.41 -7.60
C PHE A 125 3.11 5.99 -6.33
N PRO A 126 4.39 6.41 -6.36
CA PRO A 126 5.04 7.04 -5.21
C PRO A 126 4.38 8.38 -4.86
N ILE A 127 4.29 8.69 -3.57
CA ILE A 127 3.87 10.00 -3.07
C ILE A 127 4.89 10.50 -2.05
N ASP A 128 5.14 11.82 -2.06
CA ASP A 128 6.07 12.48 -1.14
C ASP A 128 5.33 13.03 0.09
N VAL A 129 4.48 12.17 0.69
CA VAL A 129 3.71 12.52 1.88
C VAL A 129 3.86 11.41 2.91
N THR A 130 4.22 11.80 4.11
CA THR A 130 4.32 10.94 5.30
C THR A 130 3.49 11.52 6.43
N ARG A 131 3.37 10.81 7.55
CA ARG A 131 2.67 11.32 8.75
C ARG A 131 3.30 12.59 9.36
N ALA A 132 4.50 13.01 8.90
CA ALA A 132 5.13 14.27 9.27
C ALA A 132 4.55 15.48 8.51
N ASP A 133 3.88 15.24 7.40
CA ASP A 133 3.41 16.29 6.49
C ASP A 133 1.97 16.68 6.79
N ASP A 134 1.65 17.97 6.66
CA ASP A 134 0.30 18.49 6.91
C ASP A 134 -0.74 17.87 5.96
N ASP A 135 -0.35 17.58 4.72
CA ASP A 135 -1.23 16.99 3.70
C ASP A 135 -1.55 15.49 3.95
N PHE A 136 -0.87 14.83 4.88
CA PHE A 136 -1.19 13.44 5.23
C PHE A 136 -2.63 13.30 5.76
N TYR A 137 -3.07 14.21 6.60
CA TYR A 137 -4.38 14.15 7.25
C TYR A 137 -5.55 14.39 6.27
N PRO A 138 -5.50 15.38 5.37
CA PRO A 138 -6.45 15.50 4.27
C PRO A 138 -6.47 14.27 3.36
N LEU A 139 -5.30 13.71 3.00
CA LEU A 139 -5.23 12.48 2.22
C LEU A 139 -5.78 11.26 2.99
N MET A 140 -5.64 11.22 4.31
CA MET A 140 -6.25 10.18 5.14
C MET A 140 -7.79 10.21 5.03
N VAL A 141 -8.41 11.39 4.98
CA VAL A 141 -9.85 11.54 4.74
C VAL A 141 -10.20 11.08 3.33
N ALA A 142 -9.45 11.53 2.31
CA ALA A 142 -9.64 11.11 0.93
C ALA A 142 -9.55 9.59 0.76
N ASN A 143 -8.55 8.97 1.39
CA ASN A 143 -8.35 7.52 1.36
C ASN A 143 -9.47 6.75 2.06
N SER A 144 -9.95 7.25 3.21
CA SER A 144 -11.05 6.63 3.94
C SER A 144 -12.35 6.63 3.12
N TYR A 145 -12.65 7.76 2.45
CA TYR A 145 -13.76 7.84 1.50
C TYR A 145 -13.58 6.91 0.31
N PHE A 146 -12.38 6.87 -0.25
CA PHE A 146 -12.12 6.14 -1.49
C PHE A 146 -12.08 4.63 -1.31
N GLY A 147 -11.34 4.13 -0.31
CA GLY A 147 -11.17 2.68 -0.22
C GLY A 147 -10.37 2.20 0.99
N GLU A 148 -10.52 2.80 2.18
CA GLU A 148 -9.83 2.31 3.36
C GLU A 148 -10.12 0.81 3.63
N HIS A 149 -9.12 0.11 4.15
CA HIS A 149 -9.15 -1.33 4.32
C HIS A 149 -10.40 -1.84 5.06
N ARG A 150 -11.16 -2.70 4.39
CA ARG A 150 -12.38 -3.36 4.91
C ARG A 150 -13.46 -2.42 5.44
N THR A 151 -13.46 -1.16 5.02
CA THR A 151 -14.61 -0.29 5.23
C THR A 151 -15.63 -0.53 4.13
N PHE A 152 -16.83 -0.99 4.48
CA PHE A 152 -17.86 -1.31 3.50
C PHE A 152 -18.47 -0.08 2.82
N ASN A 153 -18.17 1.11 3.33
CA ASN A 153 -18.67 2.39 2.79
C ASN A 153 -17.67 3.04 1.81
N GLY A 154 -16.46 2.48 1.64
CA GLY A 154 -15.49 2.99 0.68
C GLY A 154 -16.03 2.92 -0.76
N ARG A 155 -15.71 3.95 -1.56
CA ARG A 155 -16.19 4.07 -2.95
C ARG A 155 -15.81 2.86 -3.80
N LEU A 156 -14.55 2.42 -3.75
CA LEU A 156 -14.10 1.22 -4.48
C LEU A 156 -14.91 -0.02 -4.10
N MET A 157 -15.01 -0.28 -2.78
CA MET A 157 -15.75 -1.41 -2.26
C MET A 157 -17.22 -1.38 -2.71
N ASN A 158 -17.85 -0.22 -2.66
CA ASN A 158 -19.24 -0.07 -3.07
C ASN A 158 -19.42 -0.26 -4.58
N GLN A 159 -18.58 0.40 -5.39
CA GLN A 159 -18.70 0.35 -6.85
C GLN A 159 -18.38 -1.02 -7.45
N MET A 160 -17.32 -1.68 -6.95
CA MET A 160 -16.83 -2.93 -7.52
C MET A 160 -17.49 -4.15 -6.89
N ARG A 161 -17.55 -4.22 -5.56
CA ARG A 161 -18.19 -5.33 -4.85
C ARG A 161 -19.67 -5.10 -4.63
N GLY A 162 -20.05 -3.95 -4.04
CA GLY A 162 -21.43 -3.71 -3.61
C GLY A 162 -22.43 -3.72 -4.75
N LEU A 163 -22.18 -2.98 -5.81
CA LEU A 163 -23.06 -2.82 -6.94
C LEU A 163 -22.87 -3.90 -8.02
N ARG A 164 -21.68 -4.43 -8.19
CA ARG A 164 -21.31 -5.32 -9.30
C ARG A 164 -20.94 -6.74 -8.88
N GLY A 165 -20.61 -6.97 -7.62
CA GLY A 165 -20.22 -8.29 -7.14
C GLY A 165 -18.98 -8.87 -7.84
N LEU A 166 -18.04 -8.03 -8.29
CA LEU A 166 -16.90 -8.46 -9.10
C LEU A 166 -15.94 -9.35 -8.30
N ASN A 167 -15.75 -9.03 -7.01
CA ASN A 167 -14.82 -9.73 -6.13
C ASN A 167 -15.23 -9.61 -4.65
N TYR A 168 -14.31 -9.95 -3.75
CA TYR A 168 -14.54 -9.89 -2.30
C TYR A 168 -14.25 -8.52 -1.69
N GLY A 169 -13.44 -7.68 -2.32
CA GLY A 169 -13.14 -6.33 -1.83
C GLY A 169 -12.03 -5.62 -2.56
N ASP A 170 -12.07 -4.30 -2.47
CA ASP A 170 -11.14 -3.39 -3.14
C ASP A 170 -10.76 -2.29 -2.17
N TYR A 171 -9.47 -2.04 -2.02
CA TYR A 171 -8.93 -1.17 -0.98
C TYR A 171 -7.91 -0.19 -1.54
N ALA A 172 -7.75 0.95 -0.87
CA ALA A 172 -6.72 1.93 -1.18
C ALA A 172 -5.95 2.34 0.07
N TYR A 173 -4.70 2.76 -0.13
CA TYR A 173 -3.80 3.18 0.93
C TYR A 173 -2.94 4.35 0.47
N ILE A 174 -2.67 5.29 1.39
CA ILE A 174 -1.73 6.41 1.20
C ILE A 174 -0.38 6.16 1.85
N GLU A 175 -0.19 5.00 2.42
CA GLU A 175 1.07 4.55 3.02
C GLU A 175 1.19 3.03 2.90
N ASN A 176 2.40 2.52 3.06
CA ASN A 176 2.62 1.08 3.05
C ASN A 176 1.77 0.40 4.12
N PHE A 177 0.85 -0.43 3.70
CA PHE A 177 -0.03 -1.18 4.60
C PHE A 177 0.43 -2.64 4.68
N ILE A 178 0.75 -3.08 5.90
CA ILE A 178 1.09 -4.47 6.19
C ILE A 178 -0.17 -5.14 6.72
N GLN A 179 -0.65 -6.16 6.02
CA GLN A 179 -1.80 -6.93 6.46
C GLN A 179 -1.35 -7.92 7.54
N ASP A 180 -1.88 -7.76 8.77
CA ASP A 180 -1.66 -8.66 9.89
C ASP A 180 -2.92 -9.48 10.16
N GLY A 181 -2.96 -10.68 9.60
CA GLY A 181 -4.08 -11.61 9.73
C GLY A 181 -5.42 -11.00 9.30
N GLN A 182 -6.38 -10.95 10.22
CA GLN A 182 -7.70 -10.38 10.00
C GLN A 182 -7.82 -8.90 10.43
N SER A 183 -6.72 -8.28 10.86
CA SER A 183 -6.73 -6.88 11.31
C SER A 183 -7.13 -5.95 10.16
N THR A 184 -7.97 -4.97 10.50
CA THR A 184 -8.32 -3.86 9.59
C THR A 184 -7.48 -2.62 9.88
N PHE A 185 -6.64 -2.68 10.90
CA PHE A 185 -5.81 -1.55 11.34
C PHE A 185 -4.40 -1.65 10.80
N PRO A 186 -3.77 -0.52 10.45
CA PRO A 186 -2.34 -0.48 10.14
C PRO A 186 -1.51 -1.09 11.27
N VAL A 187 -0.45 -1.80 10.92
CA VAL A 187 0.55 -2.27 11.89
C VAL A 187 1.38 -1.07 12.34
N PRO A 188 1.37 -0.70 13.63
CA PRO A 188 2.18 0.41 14.12
C PRO A 188 3.64 -0.01 14.28
N ASN A 189 4.54 0.97 14.40
CA ASN A 189 6.00 0.80 14.49
C ASN A 189 6.62 0.24 13.19
N THR A 190 6.07 0.69 12.06
CA THR A 190 6.58 0.37 10.72
C THR A 190 6.72 1.63 9.85
N PRO A 191 7.35 2.70 10.38
CA PRO A 191 7.40 3.98 9.67
C PRO A 191 8.33 3.88 8.45
N ARG A 192 8.01 4.64 7.39
CA ARG A 192 8.82 4.75 6.16
C ARG A 192 9.08 6.21 5.83
N ARG A 193 10.21 6.48 5.19
CA ARG A 193 10.60 7.83 4.74
C ARG A 193 10.08 8.17 3.35
N GLN A 194 9.68 7.17 2.58
CA GLN A 194 9.07 7.28 1.27
C GLN A 194 7.80 6.43 1.26
N GLN A 195 6.69 7.03 0.85
CA GLN A 195 5.40 6.36 0.77
C GLN A 195 4.92 6.24 -0.68
N PHE A 196 3.83 5.54 -0.86
CA PHE A 196 3.15 5.37 -2.13
C PHE A 196 1.64 5.27 -1.91
N PHE A 197 0.89 5.77 -2.86
CA PHE A 197 -0.53 5.48 -2.99
C PHE A 197 -0.70 4.12 -3.66
N SER A 198 -1.62 3.31 -3.17
CA SER A 198 -1.93 2.03 -3.82
C SER A 198 -3.41 1.68 -3.77
N ILE A 199 -3.85 0.92 -4.78
CA ILE A 199 -5.14 0.25 -4.84
C ILE A 199 -4.89 -1.24 -4.95
N TRP A 200 -5.58 -2.03 -4.12
CA TRP A 200 -5.58 -3.48 -4.18
C TRP A 200 -6.95 -3.97 -4.63
N ILE A 201 -7.01 -4.57 -5.80
CA ILE A 201 -8.18 -5.28 -6.32
C ILE A 201 -7.98 -6.74 -5.97
N ARG A 202 -8.75 -7.23 -5.00
CA ARG A 202 -8.69 -8.65 -4.63
C ARG A 202 -9.09 -9.52 -5.82
N PRO A 203 -8.63 -10.79 -5.85
CA PRO A 203 -8.79 -11.62 -7.03
C PRO A 203 -10.19 -11.59 -7.63
N VAL A 204 -10.26 -11.28 -8.92
CA VAL A 204 -11.48 -11.27 -9.74
C VAL A 204 -11.44 -12.41 -10.76
N PRO A 205 -12.58 -12.94 -11.22
CA PRO A 205 -12.60 -13.88 -12.34
C PRO A 205 -11.81 -13.32 -13.53
N HIS A 206 -11.00 -14.15 -14.19
CA HIS A 206 -10.11 -13.71 -15.27
C HIS A 206 -10.82 -12.88 -16.35
N HIS A 207 -12.03 -13.29 -16.75
CA HIS A 207 -12.81 -12.61 -17.77
C HIS A 207 -13.38 -11.24 -17.36
N ASN A 208 -13.32 -10.87 -16.07
CA ASN A 208 -13.73 -9.57 -15.54
C ASN A 208 -12.52 -8.68 -15.21
N ALA A 209 -11.29 -9.18 -15.36
CA ALA A 209 -10.11 -8.51 -14.82
C ALA A 209 -9.80 -7.19 -15.54
N ALA A 210 -9.92 -7.14 -16.87
CA ALA A 210 -9.70 -5.92 -17.65
C ALA A 210 -10.75 -4.84 -17.33
N PHE A 211 -12.01 -5.25 -17.16
CA PHE A 211 -13.07 -4.35 -16.68
C PHE A 211 -12.79 -3.81 -15.28
N ALA A 212 -12.39 -4.67 -14.34
CA ALA A 212 -12.07 -4.26 -12.97
C ALA A 212 -10.91 -3.27 -12.93
N LEU A 213 -9.87 -3.47 -13.75
CA LEU A 213 -8.76 -2.52 -13.88
C LEU A 213 -9.25 -1.15 -14.40
N ARG A 214 -10.03 -1.13 -15.49
CA ARG A 214 -10.59 0.11 -16.06
C ARG A 214 -11.47 0.84 -15.04
N GLN A 215 -12.31 0.11 -14.32
CA GLN A 215 -13.16 0.68 -13.28
C GLN A 215 -12.33 1.31 -12.15
N ALA A 216 -11.34 0.63 -11.63
CA ALA A 216 -10.52 1.17 -10.53
C ALA A 216 -9.75 2.43 -10.95
N VAL A 217 -9.19 2.46 -12.17
CA VAL A 217 -8.50 3.65 -12.70
C VAL A 217 -9.49 4.79 -12.93
N ARG A 218 -10.69 4.51 -13.48
CA ARG A 218 -11.75 5.51 -13.63
C ARG A 218 -12.20 6.08 -12.29
N GLU A 219 -12.41 5.24 -11.28
CA GLU A 219 -12.79 5.72 -9.94
C GLU A 219 -11.73 6.64 -9.33
N LEU A 220 -10.44 6.32 -9.54
CA LEU A 220 -9.34 7.19 -9.11
C LEU A 220 -9.35 8.51 -9.88
N ALA A 221 -9.55 8.48 -11.19
CA ALA A 221 -9.64 9.68 -12.02
C ALA A 221 -10.82 10.58 -11.59
N LEU A 222 -11.98 10.00 -11.32
CA LEU A 222 -13.15 10.73 -10.80
C LEU A 222 -12.88 11.36 -9.42
N LEU A 223 -12.16 10.66 -8.54
CA LEU A 223 -11.73 11.23 -7.25
C LEU A 223 -10.81 12.44 -7.47
N VAL A 224 -9.85 12.34 -8.37
CA VAL A 224 -8.91 13.44 -8.66
C VAL A 224 -9.63 14.64 -9.29
N GLU A 225 -10.57 14.38 -10.20
CA GLU A 225 -11.31 15.43 -10.92
C GLU A 225 -12.32 16.16 -10.03
N HIS A 226 -13.10 15.40 -9.24
CA HIS A 226 -14.25 15.95 -8.52
C HIS A 226 -14.00 16.14 -7.02
N GLY A 227 -13.05 15.38 -6.43
CA GLY A 227 -12.84 15.37 -4.99
C GLY A 227 -14.03 14.79 -4.23
N LEU A 228 -14.17 15.17 -2.97
CA LEU A 228 -15.30 14.83 -2.10
C LEU A 228 -16.35 15.94 -2.16
N SER A 229 -17.61 15.56 -2.08
CA SER A 229 -18.70 16.49 -1.75
C SER A 229 -18.62 16.92 -0.29
N PRO A 230 -19.25 18.07 0.11
CA PRO A 230 -19.34 18.46 1.51
C PRO A 230 -19.97 17.38 2.41
N ASP A 231 -20.98 16.67 1.92
CA ASP A 231 -21.67 15.62 2.67
C ASP A 231 -20.78 14.38 2.85
N ASP A 232 -20.08 13.93 1.80
CA ASP A 232 -19.12 12.83 1.87
C ASP A 232 -17.95 13.15 2.80
N PHE A 233 -17.46 14.38 2.74
CA PHE A 233 -16.40 14.85 3.63
C PHE A 233 -16.86 14.77 5.10
N GLU A 234 -18.01 15.34 5.43
CA GLU A 234 -18.47 15.40 6.81
C GLU A 234 -18.73 13.99 7.38
N ALA A 235 -19.38 13.12 6.60
CA ALA A 235 -19.61 11.73 7.00
C ALA A 235 -18.29 10.97 7.24
N THR A 236 -17.29 11.15 6.34
CA THR A 236 -15.99 10.50 6.45
C THR A 236 -15.18 11.05 7.62
N ARG A 237 -15.20 12.37 7.83
CA ARG A 237 -14.54 13.05 8.94
C ARG A 237 -15.08 12.55 10.29
N GLU A 238 -16.40 12.50 10.45
CA GLU A 238 -17.04 12.00 11.66
C GLU A 238 -16.68 10.51 11.91
N TYR A 239 -16.72 9.70 10.86
CA TYR A 239 -16.28 8.31 10.94
C TYR A 239 -14.84 8.20 11.46
N LEU A 240 -13.88 8.92 10.85
CA LEU A 240 -12.47 8.86 11.23
C LEU A 240 -12.18 9.32 12.64
N VAL A 241 -12.82 10.40 13.10
CA VAL A 241 -12.71 10.89 14.50
C VAL A 241 -13.11 9.80 15.50
N ASN A 242 -14.08 8.97 15.16
CA ASN A 242 -14.52 7.87 16.01
C ASN A 242 -13.68 6.61 15.82
N TYR A 243 -13.37 6.23 14.58
CA TYR A 243 -12.64 5.02 14.24
C TYR A 243 -11.18 5.06 14.70
N SER A 244 -10.50 6.21 14.63
CA SER A 244 -9.12 6.36 15.07
C SER A 244 -8.88 6.01 16.54
N LYS A 245 -9.91 6.12 17.40
CA LYS A 245 -9.85 5.70 18.80
C LYS A 245 -9.58 4.21 18.95
N LEU A 246 -9.98 3.41 17.96
CA LEU A 246 -9.79 1.96 17.96
C LEU A 246 -8.33 1.59 17.66
N TYR A 247 -7.56 2.47 17.03
CA TYR A 247 -6.14 2.24 16.72
C TYR A 247 -5.29 1.98 17.96
N VAL A 248 -5.68 2.53 19.11
CA VAL A 248 -4.89 2.51 20.36
C VAL A 248 -5.53 1.74 21.50
N GLN A 249 -6.35 0.74 21.18
CA GLN A 249 -7.06 -0.07 22.20
C GLN A 249 -6.13 -0.90 23.10
N THR A 250 -4.96 -1.28 22.61
CA THR A 250 -3.99 -2.06 23.40
C THR A 250 -2.75 -1.23 23.74
N THR A 251 -2.09 -1.59 24.84
CA THR A 251 -0.82 -0.97 25.26
C THR A 251 0.25 -1.10 24.17
N SER A 252 0.33 -2.26 23.52
CA SER A 252 1.28 -2.50 22.42
C SER A 252 1.04 -1.55 21.26
N ARG A 253 -0.21 -1.36 20.82
CA ARG A 253 -0.55 -0.44 19.71
C ARG A 253 -0.26 1.01 20.08
N ARG A 254 -0.60 1.42 21.31
CA ARG A 254 -0.29 2.77 21.82
C ARG A 254 1.22 3.04 21.78
N LEU A 255 2.02 2.05 22.24
CA LEU A 255 3.47 2.15 22.19
C LEU A 255 3.98 2.26 20.75
N GLY A 256 3.49 1.41 19.84
CA GLY A 256 3.89 1.44 18.43
C GLY A 256 3.62 2.80 17.76
N TYR A 257 2.42 3.36 17.96
CA TYR A 257 2.12 4.72 17.43
C TYR A 257 2.95 5.84 18.10
N ALA A 258 3.30 5.69 19.37
CA ALA A 258 4.22 6.65 20.01
C ALA A 258 5.63 6.56 19.42
N MET A 259 6.09 5.36 19.07
CA MET A 259 7.38 5.17 18.38
C MET A 259 7.36 5.72 16.95
N ASP A 260 6.26 5.52 16.20
CA ASP A 260 6.06 6.13 14.88
C ASP A 260 6.09 7.67 14.97
N SER A 261 5.36 8.25 15.93
CA SER A 261 5.34 9.70 16.15
C SER A 261 6.74 10.23 16.47
N ARG A 262 7.53 9.49 17.26
CA ARG A 262 8.93 9.83 17.53
C ARG A 262 9.80 9.78 16.26
N PHE A 263 9.58 8.79 15.39
CA PHE A 263 10.31 8.67 14.12
C PHE A 263 10.02 9.84 13.18
N TYR A 264 8.73 10.23 13.08
CA TYR A 264 8.30 11.35 12.23
C TYR A 264 8.51 12.73 12.85
N GLY A 265 8.84 12.82 14.14
CA GLY A 265 9.01 14.09 14.85
C GLY A 265 7.70 14.84 15.11
N THR A 266 6.57 14.12 15.17
CA THR A 266 5.23 14.67 15.37
C THR A 266 4.73 14.51 16.81
N GLY A 267 3.60 15.11 17.15
CA GLY A 267 2.80 14.78 18.32
C GLY A 267 2.27 13.34 18.25
N PHE A 268 1.58 12.88 19.32
CA PHE A 268 1.00 11.55 19.32
C PHE A 268 -0.04 11.42 18.21
N PHE A 269 0.13 10.46 17.33
CA PHE A 269 -0.61 10.33 16.07
C PHE A 269 -2.14 10.45 16.21
N ILE A 270 -2.72 9.85 17.26
CA ILE A 270 -4.18 9.89 17.47
C ILE A 270 -4.66 11.29 17.89
N ASP A 271 -3.85 12.01 18.65
CA ASP A 271 -4.16 13.39 19.04
C ASP A 271 -4.02 14.33 17.84
N GLU A 272 -3.02 14.10 16.99
CA GLU A 272 -2.86 14.82 15.72
C GLU A 272 -4.07 14.60 14.80
N ILE A 273 -4.51 13.35 14.60
CA ILE A 273 -5.72 13.05 13.80
C ILE A 273 -6.89 13.89 14.31
N ARG A 274 -7.19 13.83 15.61
CA ARG A 274 -8.32 14.55 16.18
C ARG A 274 -8.20 16.05 15.97
N THR A 275 -7.05 16.63 16.31
CA THR A 275 -6.83 18.09 16.22
C THR A 275 -6.91 18.58 14.78
N ARG A 276 -6.34 17.84 13.84
CA ARG A 276 -6.34 18.19 12.41
C ARG A 276 -7.75 18.07 11.81
N LEU A 277 -8.47 17.00 12.12
CA LEU A 277 -9.82 16.77 11.60
C LEU A 277 -10.85 17.78 12.15
N GLU A 278 -10.67 18.31 13.37
CA GLU A 278 -11.58 19.32 13.97
C GLU A 278 -11.61 20.64 13.18
N SER A 279 -10.50 21.05 12.58
CA SER A 279 -10.37 22.32 11.83
C SER A 279 -10.36 22.14 10.31
N MET A 280 -10.33 20.92 9.82
CA MET A 280 -10.22 20.60 8.39
C MET A 280 -11.52 20.93 7.64
N THR A 281 -11.36 21.39 6.41
CA THR A 281 -12.46 21.68 5.48
C THR A 281 -12.42 20.72 4.28
N VAL A 282 -13.53 20.63 3.56
CA VAL A 282 -13.58 19.85 2.29
C VAL A 282 -12.61 20.41 1.25
N ASP A 283 -12.38 21.73 1.25
CA ASP A 283 -11.44 22.37 0.33
C ASP A 283 -9.99 21.94 0.60
N ASP A 284 -9.61 21.76 1.88
CA ASP A 284 -8.28 21.23 2.25
C ASP A 284 -8.08 19.83 1.69
N VAL A 285 -9.09 18.95 1.82
CA VAL A 285 -9.06 17.58 1.30
C VAL A 285 -8.96 17.59 -0.22
N ASN A 286 -9.81 18.36 -0.89
CA ASN A 286 -9.84 18.42 -2.35
C ASN A 286 -8.57 19.07 -2.92
N ALA A 287 -7.94 20.00 -2.19
CA ALA A 287 -6.65 20.55 -2.57
C ALA A 287 -5.52 19.53 -2.44
N ALA A 288 -5.50 18.71 -1.37
CA ALA A 288 -4.52 17.65 -1.18
C ALA A 288 -4.67 16.55 -2.24
N ILE A 289 -5.90 16.14 -2.57
CA ILE A 289 -6.18 15.20 -3.66
C ILE A 289 -5.53 15.68 -4.95
N ARG A 290 -5.85 16.89 -5.40
CA ARG A 290 -5.30 17.46 -6.64
C ARG A 290 -3.79 17.64 -6.64
N ARG A 291 -3.18 17.79 -5.47
CA ARG A 291 -1.72 17.96 -5.33
C ARG A 291 -0.97 16.65 -5.39
N HIS A 292 -1.53 15.58 -4.83
CA HIS A 292 -0.80 14.34 -4.55
C HIS A 292 -1.35 13.11 -5.25
N LEU A 293 -2.61 13.10 -5.70
CA LEU A 293 -3.19 11.96 -6.41
C LEU A 293 -3.30 12.24 -7.90
N GLN A 294 -3.20 11.17 -8.68
CA GLN A 294 -3.27 11.23 -10.15
C GLN A 294 -3.67 9.84 -10.69
N ALA A 295 -4.13 9.77 -11.93
CA ALA A 295 -4.58 8.54 -12.58
C ALA A 295 -3.86 8.25 -13.91
N ASP A 296 -2.87 9.06 -14.30
CA ASP A 296 -2.21 8.98 -15.61
C ASP A 296 -0.92 8.16 -15.59
N ASN A 297 -0.12 8.29 -14.50
CA ASN A 297 1.20 7.66 -14.39
C ASN A 297 1.17 6.62 -13.26
N LEU A 298 0.84 5.39 -13.61
CA LEU A 298 0.59 4.31 -12.65
C LEU A 298 1.52 3.12 -12.91
N ALA A 299 1.96 2.48 -11.85
CA ALA A 299 2.49 1.13 -11.89
C ALA A 299 1.35 0.14 -11.62
N VAL A 300 1.26 -0.92 -12.41
CA VAL A 300 0.23 -1.96 -12.27
C VAL A 300 0.91 -3.33 -12.26
N ALA A 301 0.73 -4.05 -11.16
CA ALA A 301 1.16 -5.43 -11.02
C ALA A 301 -0.06 -6.37 -11.14
N ILE A 302 0.04 -7.38 -11.98
CA ILE A 302 -1.04 -8.30 -12.30
C ILE A 302 -0.54 -9.73 -12.15
N VAL A 303 -1.25 -10.55 -11.37
CA VAL A 303 -0.99 -12.00 -11.28
C VAL A 303 -2.16 -12.71 -11.92
N THR A 304 -1.90 -13.44 -13.02
CA THR A 304 -2.97 -14.05 -13.81
C THR A 304 -2.52 -15.33 -14.50
N ARG A 305 -3.49 -16.15 -14.94
CA ARG A 305 -3.23 -17.42 -15.62
C ARG A 305 -2.72 -17.25 -17.05
N ASP A 306 -3.18 -16.24 -17.76
CA ASP A 306 -2.88 -16.02 -19.18
C ASP A 306 -2.42 -14.57 -19.39
N ALA A 307 -1.19 -14.30 -18.93
CA ALA A 307 -0.64 -12.95 -18.87
C ALA A 307 -0.43 -12.35 -20.27
N GLU A 308 -0.04 -13.14 -21.26
CA GLU A 308 0.14 -12.69 -22.64
C GLU A 308 -1.21 -12.29 -23.26
N ALA A 309 -2.23 -13.16 -23.16
CA ALA A 309 -3.58 -12.83 -23.66
C ALA A 309 -4.18 -11.61 -22.96
N PHE A 310 -3.97 -11.50 -21.64
CA PHE A 310 -4.45 -10.34 -20.88
C PHE A 310 -3.75 -9.05 -21.30
N ARG A 311 -2.44 -9.08 -21.52
CA ARG A 311 -1.70 -7.96 -22.10
C ARG A 311 -2.28 -7.55 -23.45
N ASP A 312 -2.48 -8.52 -24.35
CA ASP A 312 -2.94 -8.27 -25.71
C ASP A 312 -4.39 -7.70 -25.69
N GLU A 313 -5.27 -8.19 -24.78
CA GLU A 313 -6.59 -7.63 -24.55
C GLU A 313 -6.51 -6.13 -24.16
N LEU A 314 -5.67 -5.80 -23.18
CA LEU A 314 -5.52 -4.41 -22.72
C LEU A 314 -4.95 -3.47 -23.79
N LEU A 315 -4.02 -3.96 -24.61
CA LEU A 315 -3.38 -3.19 -25.68
C LEU A 315 -4.23 -3.08 -26.95
N SER A 316 -5.23 -3.94 -27.12
CA SER A 316 -6.12 -3.93 -28.31
C SER A 316 -6.98 -2.67 -28.40
N GLY A 317 -7.28 -2.03 -27.27
CA GLY A 317 -8.23 -0.93 -27.18
C GLY A 317 -9.70 -1.36 -27.31
N GLU A 318 -9.96 -2.64 -27.45
CA GLU A 318 -11.33 -3.20 -27.52
C GLU A 318 -12.06 -3.03 -26.16
N PRO A 319 -13.42 -3.02 -26.18
CA PRO A 319 -14.20 -2.97 -24.95
C PRO A 319 -13.93 -4.19 -24.07
N SER A 320 -13.66 -3.96 -22.78
CA SER A 320 -13.48 -5.06 -21.82
C SER A 320 -14.79 -5.81 -21.57
N ALA A 321 -14.72 -7.14 -21.52
CA ALA A 321 -15.87 -7.95 -21.14
C ALA A 321 -16.19 -7.81 -19.64
N VAL A 322 -17.48 -7.90 -19.28
CA VAL A 322 -17.93 -8.09 -17.91
C VAL A 322 -19.12 -9.03 -17.88
N THR A 323 -19.14 -9.93 -16.92
CA THR A 323 -20.27 -10.83 -16.66
C THR A 323 -20.59 -10.84 -15.17
N TYR A 324 -21.86 -10.98 -14.86
CA TYR A 324 -22.37 -10.95 -13.49
C TYR A 324 -23.00 -12.29 -13.11
N ASN A 325 -22.84 -12.68 -11.86
CA ASN A 325 -23.50 -13.87 -11.30
C ASN A 325 -24.93 -13.60 -10.81
N THR A 326 -25.30 -12.32 -10.72
CA THR A 326 -26.62 -11.84 -10.27
C THR A 326 -27.14 -10.76 -11.22
N GLU A 327 -28.42 -10.49 -11.19
CA GLU A 327 -28.98 -9.35 -11.92
C GLU A 327 -28.45 -8.03 -11.40
N VAL A 328 -28.08 -7.15 -12.32
CA VAL A 328 -27.60 -5.78 -12.05
C VAL A 328 -28.61 -4.80 -12.62
N GLY A 329 -28.82 -3.69 -11.93
CA GLY A 329 -29.79 -2.67 -12.36
C GLY A 329 -29.39 -1.98 -13.67
N GLU A 330 -30.37 -1.49 -14.41
CA GLU A 330 -30.18 -0.83 -15.73
C GLU A 330 -29.21 0.35 -15.67
N ALA A 331 -29.21 1.13 -14.57
CA ALA A 331 -28.29 2.25 -14.40
C ALA A 331 -26.83 1.79 -14.32
N ILE A 332 -26.57 0.66 -13.66
CA ILE A 332 -25.23 0.07 -13.58
C ILE A 332 -24.79 -0.45 -14.94
N LEU A 333 -25.68 -1.13 -15.66
CA LEU A 333 -25.39 -1.61 -17.03
C LEU A 333 -25.10 -0.46 -17.99
N ALA A 334 -25.77 0.68 -17.84
CA ALA A 334 -25.47 1.87 -18.65
C ALA A 334 -24.09 2.46 -18.33
N GLU A 335 -23.72 2.53 -17.06
CA GLU A 335 -22.38 2.96 -16.64
C GLU A 335 -21.28 1.98 -17.10
N ASP A 336 -21.59 0.68 -17.14
CA ASP A 336 -20.66 -0.34 -17.60
C ASP A 336 -20.22 -0.14 -19.05
N GLU A 337 -21.08 0.38 -19.92
CA GLU A 337 -20.71 0.67 -21.31
C GLU A 337 -19.61 1.77 -21.38
N GLU A 338 -19.60 2.72 -20.43
CA GLU A 338 -18.55 3.71 -20.32
C GLU A 338 -17.26 3.08 -19.75
N ILE A 339 -17.39 2.24 -18.70
CA ILE A 339 -16.26 1.58 -18.06
C ILE A 339 -15.55 0.64 -19.02
N LYS A 340 -16.27 -0.15 -19.79
CA LYS A 340 -15.71 -1.08 -20.80
C LYS A 340 -14.76 -0.38 -21.77
N LEU A 341 -15.06 0.87 -22.11
CA LEU A 341 -14.32 1.69 -23.06
C LEU A 341 -13.39 2.73 -22.39
N TYR A 342 -13.35 2.76 -21.05
CA TYR A 342 -12.53 3.76 -20.34
C TYR A 342 -11.07 3.65 -20.77
N PRO A 343 -10.48 4.74 -21.30
CA PRO A 343 -9.13 4.71 -21.85
C PRO A 343 -8.11 4.51 -20.74
N LEU A 344 -7.19 3.60 -20.94
CA LEU A 344 -6.01 3.43 -20.11
C LEU A 344 -4.80 3.96 -20.87
N ALA A 345 -4.06 4.90 -20.28
CA ALA A 345 -2.86 5.48 -20.87
C ALA A 345 -1.66 4.52 -20.76
N ILE A 346 -1.82 3.30 -21.30
CA ILE A 346 -0.81 2.24 -21.20
C ILE A 346 0.41 2.59 -22.03
N ASN A 347 1.58 2.59 -21.39
CA ASN A 347 2.86 2.69 -22.07
C ASN A 347 3.28 1.30 -22.57
N ALA A 348 3.00 1.00 -23.82
CA ALA A 348 3.23 -0.33 -24.41
C ALA A 348 4.69 -0.80 -24.30
N ASP A 349 5.66 0.13 -24.33
CA ASP A 349 7.10 -0.20 -24.19
C ASP A 349 7.47 -0.57 -22.73
N ARG A 350 6.59 -0.31 -21.79
CA ARG A 350 6.74 -0.58 -20.35
C ARG A 350 5.82 -1.70 -19.84
N VAL A 351 5.30 -2.51 -20.74
CA VAL A 351 4.51 -3.69 -20.38
C VAL A 351 5.40 -4.93 -20.45
N ARG A 352 5.61 -5.57 -19.33
CA ARG A 352 6.45 -6.78 -19.21
C ARG A 352 5.62 -7.96 -18.75
N VAL A 353 5.88 -9.14 -19.31
CA VAL A 353 5.34 -10.43 -18.84
C VAL A 353 6.50 -11.26 -18.31
N VAL A 354 6.35 -11.81 -17.11
CA VAL A 354 7.35 -12.64 -16.46
C VAL A 354 6.72 -13.93 -15.93
N GLN A 355 7.50 -15.00 -15.88
CA GLN A 355 7.04 -16.24 -15.24
C GLN A 355 7.14 -16.11 -13.71
N VAL A 356 6.19 -16.65 -12.99
CA VAL A 356 6.21 -16.63 -11.52
C VAL A 356 7.49 -17.23 -10.93
N ALA A 357 8.10 -18.19 -11.62
CA ALA A 357 9.35 -18.81 -11.20
C ALA A 357 10.56 -17.85 -11.25
N GLU A 358 10.47 -16.77 -12.03
CA GLU A 358 11.52 -15.76 -12.19
C GLU A 358 11.42 -14.65 -11.14
N MET A 359 10.25 -14.54 -10.48
CA MET A 359 10.03 -13.49 -9.47
C MET A 359 10.90 -13.69 -8.23
N PHE A 360 11.62 -12.65 -7.82
CA PHE A 360 12.46 -12.62 -6.61
C PHE A 360 13.57 -13.69 -6.59
N VAL A 361 14.07 -14.10 -7.75
CA VAL A 361 15.25 -14.98 -7.87
C VAL A 361 16.51 -14.18 -7.60
N GLU A 362 16.66 -13.05 -8.28
CA GLU A 362 17.83 -12.17 -8.18
C GLU A 362 17.55 -10.99 -7.25
N VAL A 363 18.62 -10.32 -6.82
CA VAL A 363 18.52 -9.03 -6.14
C VAL A 363 18.19 -7.97 -7.19
N SER A 364 17.03 -7.37 -7.10
CA SER A 364 16.59 -6.25 -7.96
C SER A 364 17.38 -4.98 -7.72
#